data_2f6e15f95559554d5d3b66f8daf2c54c
#
_entry.id   2f6e15f95559554d5d3b66f8daf2c54c
#
_cell.length_a   1.000
_cell.length_b   1.000
_cell.length_c   1.000
_cell.angle_alpha   90.00
_cell.angle_beta   90.00
_cell.angle_gamma   90.00
#
_symmetry.space_group_name_H-M   'P 1'
#
loop_
_entity.id
_entity.type
_entity.pdbx_description
1 polymer ?
#
loop_
_entity_poly.entity_id
_entity_poly.type
_entity_poly.pdbx_seq_one_letter_code
_entity_poly.pdbx_strand_id
1 'polypeptide(L)'
;MKYIVFATFLVMGFCASAQTFNEKTTNSSNVRLNVSNSGTYGNAFRGYRDGSGNPSGEYPAGSGIEHVFESGIWFGGLINGSNVAVSTASVDAPQGYSTGSAGFEFYAEEGNLLTEQSSLRNSPFYNPNAISHQDFVAQYSDSNIFVPGTQTQIGGHLTPLYVKVNSRTYNWNYSFSDFFVILDFEIENIGPNTIDSAFFGLWANTVVRNINVTPAGSGGAAFYNKGANGYFDSLNLAYCYDNSGDVGFTDSYVGQKFLGAEDKNGFQHPEANARFNTHYNSWQFNSTSDPIYFQPTNDNTRYQKMTTGLNDHPCWNADNTTNASCGTRSYQSQINEPGNRSDLVSVGPFNDVQPGDKIKVSYAFIFGRKKEDGNPNSDNNKIQQSIFLANANWAQTAYKGEDVNFNGTLDQGEDLDGDGVITRFILPAPPEIPQTKVLTSENKIEIYWADNAEESIDPISQLKDFEGYRLYMTKLGFDVTKVPNLQRDLVKIAEYDIKDNGFNYETGFAPVRLTDPIRFDGDDT
;
A
#
# COMPACT_ATOMS: atom_id res chain seq x y z
N MET A 1 76.19 -16.47 6.28
CA MET A 1 74.84 -16.98 6.01
C MET A 1 73.87 -15.98 6.59
N LYS A 2 73.19 -15.19 5.72
CA LYS A 2 72.12 -14.22 6.15
C LYS A 2 70.76 -14.85 5.80
N TYR A 3 69.94 -15.10 6.80
CA TYR A 3 68.59 -15.60 6.59
C TYR A 3 67.69 -14.43 6.38
N ILE A 4 67.00 -14.36 5.22
CA ILE A 4 65.90 -13.42 4.94
C ILE A 4 64.63 -14.15 5.32
N VAL A 5 63.92 -13.62 6.34
CA VAL A 5 62.59 -14.10 6.73
C VAL A 5 61.56 -13.31 5.90
N PHE A 6 60.86 -13.98 5.00
CA PHE A 6 59.69 -13.43 4.30
C PHE A 6 58.46 -13.55 5.22
N ALA A 7 57.99 -12.46 5.74
CA ALA A 7 56.67 -12.39 6.41
C ALA A 7 55.59 -12.19 5.35
N THR A 8 54.83 -13.23 5.08
CA THR A 8 53.65 -13.16 4.22
C THR A 8 52.48 -12.56 5.03
N PHE A 9 52.14 -11.31 4.81
CA PHE A 9 50.91 -10.72 5.32
C PHE A 9 49.72 -11.27 4.53
N LEU A 10 48.93 -12.14 5.17
CA LEU A 10 47.63 -12.55 4.69
C LEU A 10 46.66 -11.39 4.92
N VAL A 11 46.41 -10.57 3.92
CA VAL A 11 45.32 -9.58 3.94
C VAL A 11 44.02 -10.36 3.76
N MET A 12 43.34 -10.68 4.85
CA MET A 12 41.97 -11.08 4.80
C MET A 12 41.16 -9.83 4.35
N GLY A 13 40.82 -9.77 3.08
CA GLY A 13 39.83 -8.83 2.59
C GLY A 13 38.48 -9.22 3.17
N PHE A 14 38.04 -8.49 4.16
CA PHE A 14 36.63 -8.49 4.50
C PHE A 14 35.90 -7.88 3.29
N CYS A 15 35.26 -8.72 2.47
CA CYS A 15 34.23 -8.29 1.58
C CYS A 15 33.09 -7.78 2.49
N ALA A 16 33.02 -6.49 2.76
CA ALA A 16 31.80 -5.88 3.22
C ALA A 16 30.79 -6.07 2.09
N SER A 17 29.82 -6.95 2.25
CA SER A 17 28.70 -7.05 1.33
C SER A 17 28.03 -5.68 1.29
N ALA A 18 28.05 -5.04 0.14
CA ALA A 18 27.40 -3.75 -0.04
C ALA A 18 25.89 -4.03 -0.09
N GLN A 19 25.20 -3.80 1.01
CA GLN A 19 23.75 -3.81 1.05
C GLN A 19 23.23 -2.77 0.03
N THR A 20 22.39 -3.22 -0.90
CA THR A 20 21.92 -2.37 -2.00
C THR A 20 20.51 -1.90 -1.71
N PHE A 21 20.34 -0.65 -1.25
CA PHE A 21 19.04 0.00 -1.19
C PHE A 21 18.50 0.21 -2.61
N ASN A 22 17.28 -0.20 -2.84
CA ASN A 22 16.58 -0.03 -4.12
C ASN A 22 15.13 0.37 -3.87
N GLU A 23 14.63 1.32 -4.66
CA GLU A 23 13.27 1.82 -4.56
C GLU A 23 12.65 2.06 -5.93
N LYS A 24 11.34 1.92 -6.03
CA LYS A 24 10.53 2.24 -7.20
C LYS A 24 9.24 2.91 -6.76
N THR A 25 8.65 3.69 -7.64
CA THR A 25 7.34 4.32 -7.40
C THR A 25 6.28 3.66 -8.27
N THR A 26 5.12 3.31 -7.70
CA THR A 26 3.98 2.77 -8.47
C THR A 26 3.52 3.77 -9.52
N ASN A 27 3.10 3.26 -10.67
CA ASN A 27 2.69 4.12 -11.79
C ASN A 27 1.56 3.55 -12.66
N SER A 28 1.00 2.40 -12.28
CA SER A 28 -0.09 1.78 -13.05
C SER A 28 -1.47 2.34 -12.72
N SER A 29 -1.65 2.97 -11.55
CA SER A 29 -2.93 3.51 -11.10
C SER A 29 -2.88 5.04 -10.85
N ASN A 30 -3.93 5.56 -10.22
CA ASN A 30 -4.02 6.96 -9.81
C ASN A 30 -3.28 7.27 -8.49
N VAL A 31 -2.54 6.28 -7.94
CA VAL A 31 -1.68 6.40 -6.77
C VAL A 31 -0.23 6.20 -7.17
N ARG A 32 0.64 7.08 -6.72
CA ARG A 32 2.09 6.95 -6.86
C ARG A 32 2.73 6.82 -5.49
N LEU A 33 2.94 5.59 -5.06
CA LEU A 33 3.58 5.26 -3.79
C LEU A 33 5.01 4.79 -4.02
N ASN A 34 5.96 5.40 -3.35
CA ASN A 34 7.35 4.92 -3.35
C ASN A 34 7.45 3.68 -2.46
N VAL A 35 8.08 2.63 -2.97
CA VAL A 35 8.25 1.32 -2.35
C VAL A 35 9.72 0.96 -2.38
N SER A 36 10.28 0.47 -1.27
CA SER A 36 11.66 0.02 -1.18
C SER A 36 11.80 -1.49 -1.00
N ASN A 37 13.02 -1.99 -1.17
CA ASN A 37 13.40 -3.37 -0.86
C ASN A 37 13.80 -3.59 0.61
N SER A 38 13.44 -2.68 1.51
CA SER A 38 13.77 -2.74 2.94
C SER A 38 12.55 -2.59 3.86
N GLY A 39 11.34 -2.70 3.32
CA GLY A 39 10.10 -2.57 4.08
C GLY A 39 9.70 -1.12 4.38
N THR A 40 10.26 -0.14 3.67
CA THR A 40 9.89 1.27 3.78
C THR A 40 9.03 1.71 2.60
N TYR A 41 8.12 2.64 2.87
CA TYR A 41 7.22 3.26 1.92
C TYR A 41 7.29 4.77 2.06
N GLY A 42 7.16 5.48 0.93
CA GLY A 42 7.48 6.90 0.89
C GLY A 42 9.00 7.14 0.86
N ASN A 43 9.40 8.31 0.43
CA ASN A 43 10.81 8.66 0.25
C ASN A 43 11.23 9.94 0.95
N ALA A 44 10.48 10.38 1.96
CA ALA A 44 10.71 11.64 2.68
C ALA A 44 10.80 12.86 1.74
N PHE A 45 10.04 12.83 0.65
CA PHE A 45 10.07 13.83 -0.42
C PHE A 45 11.45 14.03 -1.06
N ARG A 46 12.31 12.99 -1.05
CA ARG A 46 13.64 13.06 -1.68
C ARG A 46 13.56 13.35 -3.17
N GLY A 47 12.60 12.77 -3.86
CA GLY A 47 12.45 12.92 -5.30
C GLY A 47 12.33 14.38 -5.77
N TYR A 48 11.83 15.27 -4.92
CA TYR A 48 11.80 16.72 -5.21
C TYR A 48 13.13 17.42 -4.94
N ARG A 49 13.99 16.83 -4.12
CA ARG A 49 15.29 17.40 -3.75
C ARG A 49 16.44 16.92 -4.62
N ASP A 50 16.37 15.65 -5.06
CA ASP A 50 17.39 15.05 -5.91
C ASP A 50 17.14 15.25 -7.41
N GLY A 51 16.00 15.85 -7.78
CA GLY A 51 15.61 16.14 -9.15
C GLY A 51 15.09 14.95 -9.94
N SER A 52 14.88 13.78 -9.30
CA SER A 52 14.28 12.61 -9.95
C SER A 52 12.80 12.81 -10.25
N GLY A 53 12.13 13.70 -9.51
CA GLY A 53 10.70 13.92 -9.61
C GLY A 53 9.84 12.77 -9.09
N ASN A 54 10.44 11.77 -8.43
CA ASN A 54 9.71 10.63 -7.88
C ASN A 54 8.88 11.05 -6.67
N PRO A 55 7.54 10.90 -6.72
CA PRO A 55 6.70 11.19 -5.57
C PRO A 55 6.95 10.20 -4.43
N SER A 56 6.59 10.63 -3.23
CA SER A 56 6.65 9.83 -2.01
C SER A 56 5.37 9.00 -1.82
N GLY A 57 4.21 9.68 -1.84
CA GLY A 57 2.89 9.07 -1.80
C GLY A 57 1.86 10.03 -2.37
N GLU A 58 1.83 10.17 -3.70
CA GLU A 58 1.02 11.16 -4.40
C GLU A 58 -0.35 10.61 -4.76
N TYR A 59 -1.38 11.40 -4.53
CA TYR A 59 -2.76 11.15 -4.98
C TYR A 59 -3.53 12.46 -5.16
N PRO A 60 -4.24 12.66 -6.30
CA PRO A 60 -4.18 11.87 -7.54
C PRO A 60 -2.82 11.95 -8.23
N ALA A 61 -2.49 10.92 -9.02
CA ALA A 61 -1.22 10.87 -9.76
C ALA A 61 -1.03 12.13 -10.64
N GLY A 62 0.14 12.77 -10.54
CA GLY A 62 0.48 13.98 -11.27
C GLY A 62 -0.09 15.28 -10.68
N SER A 63 -0.76 15.22 -9.53
CA SER A 63 -1.35 16.42 -8.89
C SER A 63 -0.36 17.25 -8.09
N GLY A 64 0.75 16.66 -7.65
CA GLY A 64 1.65 17.26 -6.69
C GLY A 64 1.09 17.29 -5.25
N ILE A 65 0.05 16.49 -4.96
CA ILE A 65 -0.51 16.35 -3.61
C ILE A 65 0.06 15.09 -2.99
N GLU A 66 0.86 15.26 -1.95
CA GLU A 66 1.58 14.21 -1.25
C GLU A 66 0.94 13.88 0.10
N HIS A 67 0.81 12.60 0.38
CA HIS A 67 0.14 12.10 1.57
C HIS A 67 0.99 11.20 2.45
N VAL A 68 2.06 10.61 1.94
CA VAL A 68 2.97 9.75 2.70
C VAL A 68 4.35 10.39 2.72
N PHE A 69 4.78 10.87 3.88
CA PHE A 69 6.16 11.31 4.04
C PHE A 69 7.08 10.10 4.13
N GLU A 70 6.85 9.25 5.12
CA GLU A 70 7.53 7.99 5.35
C GLU A 70 6.58 6.98 5.99
N SER A 71 6.83 5.71 5.74
CA SER A 71 6.17 4.59 6.40
C SER A 71 7.10 3.39 6.43
N GLY A 72 6.84 2.45 7.33
CA GLY A 72 7.60 1.21 7.40
C GLY A 72 6.97 0.18 8.30
N ILE A 73 7.32 -1.07 8.06
CA ILE A 73 6.88 -2.17 8.90
C ILE A 73 7.61 -2.17 10.24
N TRP A 74 6.88 -2.60 11.27
CA TRP A 74 7.40 -2.95 12.59
C TRP A 74 7.02 -4.40 12.90
N PHE A 75 7.97 -5.16 13.44
CA PHE A 75 7.70 -6.50 13.94
C PHE A 75 8.34 -6.64 15.31
N GLY A 76 7.54 -7.02 16.32
CA GLY A 76 8.00 -7.12 17.70
C GLY A 76 7.44 -8.33 18.39
N GLY A 77 8.14 -8.83 19.40
CA GLY A 77 7.70 -9.98 20.17
C GLY A 77 8.61 -10.28 21.36
N LEU A 78 8.31 -11.36 22.04
CA LEU A 78 9.06 -11.86 23.20
C LEU A 78 9.93 -13.04 22.75
N ILE A 79 11.24 -12.86 22.70
CA ILE A 79 12.17 -13.95 22.44
C ILE A 79 12.16 -14.90 23.63
N ASN A 80 11.81 -16.17 23.40
CA ASN A 80 11.68 -17.21 24.43
C ASN A 80 10.77 -16.76 25.60
N GLY A 81 9.71 -16.01 25.29
CA GLY A 81 8.68 -15.60 26.25
C GLY A 81 9.07 -14.51 27.25
N SER A 82 10.26 -13.88 27.12
CA SER A 82 10.72 -12.92 28.13
C SER A 82 11.43 -11.67 27.61
N ASN A 83 12.21 -11.78 26.57
CA ASN A 83 13.04 -10.67 26.07
C ASN A 83 12.32 -9.92 24.97
N VAL A 84 11.93 -8.69 25.22
CA VAL A 84 11.32 -7.82 24.22
C VAL A 84 12.33 -7.47 23.14
N ALA A 85 11.96 -7.66 21.89
CA ALA A 85 12.69 -7.15 20.74
C ALA A 85 11.69 -6.58 19.71
N VAL A 86 12.04 -5.47 19.06
CA VAL A 86 11.27 -4.85 18.00
C VAL A 86 12.19 -4.40 16.90
N SER A 87 11.96 -4.93 15.71
CA SER A 87 12.66 -4.53 14.49
C SER A 87 11.76 -3.60 13.66
N THR A 88 12.34 -2.53 13.13
CA THR A 88 11.61 -1.47 12.42
C THR A 88 12.29 -1.13 11.09
N ALA A 89 11.48 -0.96 10.04
CA ALA A 89 11.97 -0.49 8.73
C ALA A 89 12.05 1.04 8.66
N SER A 90 11.20 1.73 9.40
CA SER A 90 11.21 3.19 9.54
C SER A 90 10.66 3.62 10.88
N VAL A 91 11.14 4.75 11.39
CA VAL A 91 10.67 5.41 12.62
C VAL A 91 10.79 6.92 12.48
N ASP A 92 10.05 7.66 13.30
CA ASP A 92 10.26 9.10 13.48
C ASP A 92 11.67 9.36 14.07
N ALA A 93 12.63 9.65 13.22
CA ALA A 93 13.95 10.05 13.66
C ALA A 93 14.10 11.57 13.52
N PRO A 94 14.64 12.27 14.54
CA PRO A 94 14.83 13.72 14.48
C PRO A 94 15.69 14.21 13.31
N GLN A 95 16.41 13.31 12.67
CA GLN A 95 17.37 13.61 11.62
C GLN A 95 17.16 12.75 10.36
N GLY A 96 16.06 11.99 10.27
CA GLY A 96 15.74 11.11 9.14
C GLY A 96 16.64 9.87 9.03
N TYR A 97 16.55 9.19 7.92
CA TYR A 97 17.26 7.94 7.63
C TYR A 97 18.80 8.00 7.71
N SER A 98 19.40 9.17 7.76
CA SER A 98 20.84 9.34 7.61
C SER A 98 21.63 9.27 8.90
N THR A 99 21.05 8.95 10.06
CA THR A 99 21.67 9.29 11.35
C THR A 99 22.03 8.13 12.26
N GLY A 100 21.81 6.88 11.84
CA GLY A 100 22.15 5.73 12.64
C GLY A 100 21.24 5.49 13.84
N SER A 101 20.05 6.06 13.80
CA SER A 101 18.96 5.73 14.68
C SER A 101 18.30 4.42 14.25
N ALA A 102 17.35 3.91 15.01
CA ALA A 102 16.46 2.82 14.59
C ALA A 102 15.76 3.15 13.26
N GLY A 103 15.22 2.15 12.61
CA GLY A 103 14.62 2.28 11.27
C GLY A 103 15.49 1.71 10.15
N PHE A 104 16.57 1.03 10.49
CA PHE A 104 17.44 0.32 9.55
C PHE A 104 17.56 -1.17 9.86
N GLU A 105 16.80 -1.66 10.83
CA GLU A 105 16.83 -3.05 11.28
C GLU A 105 16.41 -3.98 10.14
N PHE A 106 15.37 -3.63 9.40
CA PHE A 106 15.02 -4.33 8.16
C PHE A 106 15.86 -3.79 7.00
N TYR A 107 16.55 -4.69 6.32
CA TYR A 107 17.34 -4.34 5.16
C TYR A 107 17.44 -5.51 4.19
N ALA A 108 17.55 -5.20 2.89
CA ALA A 108 17.73 -6.21 1.87
C ALA A 108 19.16 -6.75 1.89
N GLU A 109 19.30 -8.06 1.76
CA GLU A 109 20.59 -8.70 1.53
C GLU A 109 21.17 -8.33 0.16
N GLU A 110 22.47 -8.52 -0.01
CA GLU A 110 23.15 -8.24 -1.27
C GLU A 110 22.48 -8.96 -2.44
N GLY A 111 22.15 -8.21 -3.49
CA GLY A 111 21.51 -8.72 -4.70
C GLY A 111 19.98 -8.81 -4.66
N ASN A 112 19.35 -8.61 -3.52
CA ASN A 112 17.89 -8.60 -3.40
C ASN A 112 17.32 -7.23 -3.81
N LEU A 113 17.12 -7.05 -5.10
CA LEU A 113 16.52 -5.83 -5.66
C LEU A 113 14.99 -5.93 -5.67
N LEU A 114 14.34 -4.77 -5.69
CA LEU A 114 12.91 -4.66 -5.90
C LEU A 114 12.57 -5.10 -7.33
N THR A 115 11.81 -6.18 -7.47
CA THR A 115 11.39 -6.75 -8.76
C THR A 115 9.99 -6.26 -9.11
N GLU A 116 9.78 -5.88 -10.36
CA GLU A 116 8.49 -5.49 -10.90
C GLU A 116 7.90 -6.63 -11.74
N GLN A 117 6.61 -6.90 -11.55
CA GLN A 117 5.83 -7.88 -12.29
C GLN A 117 4.47 -7.30 -12.66
N SER A 118 3.84 -7.85 -13.68
CA SER A 118 2.52 -7.41 -14.16
C SER A 118 1.70 -8.59 -14.67
N SER A 119 0.40 -8.61 -14.36
CA SER A 119 -0.55 -9.57 -14.93
C SER A 119 -0.97 -9.21 -16.37
N LEU A 120 -0.69 -7.99 -16.81
CA LEU A 120 -1.04 -7.54 -18.16
C LEU A 120 -0.10 -8.14 -19.21
N ARG A 121 -0.65 -8.90 -20.16
CA ARG A 121 0.14 -9.61 -21.19
C ARG A 121 0.96 -8.69 -22.09
N ASN A 122 0.55 -7.44 -22.28
CA ASN A 122 1.26 -6.44 -23.06
C ASN A 122 2.31 -5.63 -22.27
N SER A 123 2.46 -5.92 -20.97
CA SER A 123 3.47 -5.28 -20.13
C SER A 123 4.85 -5.87 -20.40
N PRO A 124 5.94 -5.06 -20.45
CA PRO A 124 7.30 -5.56 -20.47
C PRO A 124 7.69 -6.34 -19.20
N PHE A 125 6.89 -6.24 -18.14
CA PHE A 125 7.05 -6.93 -16.86
C PHE A 125 6.08 -8.11 -16.70
N TYR A 126 5.45 -8.56 -17.78
CA TYR A 126 4.48 -9.65 -17.73
C TYR A 126 5.04 -10.88 -17.02
N ASN A 127 4.28 -11.37 -16.04
CA ASN A 127 4.56 -12.60 -15.32
C ASN A 127 3.22 -13.29 -15.02
N PRO A 128 3.02 -14.55 -15.40
CA PRO A 128 1.75 -15.26 -15.15
C PRO A 128 1.43 -15.44 -13.66
N ASN A 129 2.41 -15.25 -12.76
CA ASN A 129 2.23 -15.29 -11.31
C ASN A 129 2.00 -13.90 -10.69
N ALA A 130 1.94 -12.85 -11.49
CA ALA A 130 1.58 -11.51 -11.00
C ALA A 130 0.07 -11.45 -10.74
N ILE A 131 -0.29 -10.80 -9.66
CA ILE A 131 -1.68 -10.68 -9.18
C ILE A 131 -2.34 -9.42 -9.72
N SER A 132 -1.59 -8.32 -9.77
CA SER A 132 -2.13 -7.03 -10.19
C SER A 132 -1.47 -6.51 -11.47
N HIS A 133 -1.92 -5.35 -11.92
CA HIS A 133 -1.33 -4.70 -13.11
C HIS A 133 0.11 -4.24 -12.86
N GLN A 134 0.48 -4.03 -11.60
CA GLN A 134 1.85 -3.75 -11.17
C GLN A 134 2.09 -4.31 -9.78
N ASP A 135 2.87 -5.37 -9.68
CA ASP A 135 3.35 -5.91 -8.42
C ASP A 135 4.81 -5.50 -8.22
N PHE A 136 5.15 -5.01 -7.05
CA PHE A 136 6.54 -4.95 -6.61
C PHE A 136 6.82 -6.04 -5.59
N VAL A 137 7.90 -6.79 -5.79
CA VAL A 137 8.30 -7.91 -4.94
C VAL A 137 9.67 -7.65 -4.36
N ALA A 138 9.79 -7.77 -3.04
CA ALA A 138 11.04 -7.62 -2.32
C ALA A 138 11.21 -8.68 -1.24
N GLN A 139 12.47 -8.97 -0.89
CA GLN A 139 12.85 -9.82 0.23
C GLN A 139 13.90 -9.12 1.06
N TYR A 140 13.71 -9.09 2.37
CA TYR A 140 14.62 -8.50 3.34
C TYR A 140 14.51 -9.20 4.69
N SER A 141 15.46 -8.94 5.58
CA SER A 141 15.47 -9.50 6.93
C SER A 141 15.83 -8.43 7.96
N ASP A 142 15.58 -8.72 9.23
CA ASP A 142 15.98 -7.89 10.36
C ASP A 142 17.33 -8.26 10.97
N SER A 143 18.10 -9.08 10.29
CA SER A 143 19.42 -9.52 10.77
C SER A 143 20.50 -8.43 10.73
N ASN A 144 20.18 -7.26 10.19
CA ASN A 144 21.11 -6.14 10.11
C ASN A 144 21.22 -5.40 11.45
N ILE A 145 22.44 -5.29 11.97
CA ILE A 145 22.73 -4.57 13.23
C ILE A 145 23.55 -3.29 13.01
N PHE A 146 23.86 -2.96 11.76
CA PHE A 146 24.61 -1.75 11.42
C PHE A 146 23.82 -0.83 10.50
N VAL A 147 24.02 0.47 10.65
CA VAL A 147 23.50 1.45 9.69
C VAL A 147 24.09 1.16 8.32
N PRO A 148 23.28 0.98 7.27
CA PRO A 148 23.74 0.60 5.94
C PRO A 148 24.87 1.49 5.41
N GLY A 149 25.91 0.85 4.87
CA GLY A 149 27.10 1.53 4.34
C GLY A 149 28.03 2.12 5.39
N THR A 150 27.80 1.83 6.69
CA THR A 150 28.64 2.31 7.79
C THR A 150 29.04 1.16 8.73
N GLN A 151 29.93 1.45 9.70
CA GLN A 151 30.23 0.56 10.83
C GLN A 151 29.54 1.00 12.13
N THR A 152 28.59 1.91 12.03
CA THR A 152 27.83 2.41 13.18
C THR A 152 26.74 1.41 13.52
N GLN A 153 26.73 0.89 14.74
CA GLN A 153 25.68 -0.02 15.21
C GLN A 153 24.35 0.72 15.35
N ILE A 154 23.27 0.07 14.94
CA ILE A 154 21.91 0.60 15.12
C ILE A 154 21.63 0.70 16.62
N GLY A 155 21.25 1.89 17.08
CA GLY A 155 21.00 2.15 18.49
C GLY A 155 19.80 1.35 19.02
N GLY A 156 20.03 0.56 20.08
CA GLY A 156 18.98 -0.23 20.73
C GLY A 156 18.67 -1.58 20.05
N HIS A 157 19.28 -1.89 18.93
CA HIS A 157 19.08 -3.14 18.19
C HIS A 157 20.26 -4.10 18.39
N LEU A 158 20.36 -4.65 19.60
CA LEU A 158 21.45 -5.58 19.94
C LEU A 158 21.12 -7.04 19.61
N THR A 159 19.84 -7.38 19.51
CA THR A 159 19.36 -8.75 19.31
C THR A 159 18.24 -8.73 18.30
N PRO A 160 18.51 -9.03 17.02
CA PRO A 160 17.49 -9.21 16.00
C PRO A 160 16.50 -10.33 16.40
N LEU A 161 15.26 -10.23 15.91
CA LEU A 161 14.29 -11.32 16.00
C LEU A 161 14.64 -12.45 15.03
N TYR A 162 15.50 -12.18 14.04
CA TYR A 162 15.86 -13.07 12.94
C TYR A 162 14.62 -13.51 12.15
N VAL A 163 13.90 -12.54 11.62
CA VAL A 163 12.80 -12.77 10.71
C VAL A 163 13.17 -12.36 9.30
N LYS A 164 12.67 -13.14 8.34
CA LYS A 164 12.74 -12.84 6.91
C LYS A 164 11.37 -12.42 6.42
N VAL A 165 11.31 -11.36 5.66
CA VAL A 165 10.06 -10.84 5.09
C VAL A 165 10.11 -10.94 3.57
N ASN A 166 9.13 -11.62 3.00
CA ASN A 166 8.78 -11.54 1.59
C ASN A 166 7.62 -10.55 1.47
N SER A 167 7.85 -9.41 0.85
CA SER A 167 6.82 -8.39 0.67
C SER A 167 6.40 -8.27 -0.79
N ARG A 168 5.11 -8.02 -0.98
CA ARG A 168 4.53 -7.69 -2.28
C ARG A 168 3.64 -6.47 -2.15
N THR A 169 3.59 -5.67 -3.20
CA THR A 169 2.58 -4.61 -3.33
C THR A 169 1.74 -4.90 -4.54
N TYR A 170 0.43 -4.65 -4.44
CA TYR A 170 -0.50 -4.86 -5.54
C TYR A 170 -1.17 -3.54 -5.90
N ASN A 171 -1.20 -3.25 -7.19
CA ASN A 171 -1.71 -2.00 -7.73
C ASN A 171 -2.44 -2.26 -9.05
N TRP A 172 -3.75 -1.97 -9.09
CA TRP A 172 -4.61 -2.13 -10.27
C TRP A 172 -5.00 -0.79 -10.86
N ASN A 173 -5.35 -0.80 -12.14
CA ASN A 173 -5.77 0.37 -12.92
C ASN A 173 -7.27 0.28 -13.30
N TYR A 174 -8.10 -0.33 -12.48
CA TYR A 174 -9.53 -0.25 -12.69
C TYR A 174 -10.10 0.98 -11.98
N SER A 175 -11.14 1.59 -12.54
CA SER A 175 -11.74 2.82 -11.98
C SER A 175 -12.29 2.68 -10.55
N PHE A 176 -12.49 1.46 -10.08
CA PHE A 176 -12.93 1.12 -8.73
C PHE A 176 -11.79 0.64 -7.82
N SER A 177 -10.55 0.58 -8.31
CA SER A 177 -9.39 0.12 -7.56
C SER A 177 -8.13 0.97 -7.75
N ASP A 178 -8.16 2.02 -8.56
CA ASP A 178 -7.01 2.86 -8.90
C ASP A 178 -6.59 3.84 -7.79
N PHE A 179 -7.19 3.71 -6.61
CA PHE A 179 -7.01 4.59 -5.46
C PHE A 179 -6.50 3.89 -4.19
N PHE A 180 -6.02 2.65 -4.30
CA PHE A 180 -5.34 1.97 -3.20
C PHE A 180 -4.14 1.16 -3.69
N VAL A 181 -3.22 0.90 -2.77
CA VAL A 181 -2.11 -0.04 -2.95
C VAL A 181 -2.16 -1.02 -1.79
N ILE A 182 -2.26 -2.31 -2.08
CA ILE A 182 -2.20 -3.36 -1.07
C ILE A 182 -0.73 -3.68 -0.78
N LEU A 183 -0.43 -3.89 0.49
CA LEU A 183 0.86 -4.29 1.02
C LEU A 183 0.68 -5.66 1.67
N ASP A 184 1.31 -6.68 1.09
CA ASP A 184 1.20 -8.06 1.54
C ASP A 184 2.56 -8.58 2.01
N PHE A 185 2.59 -9.19 3.18
CA PHE A 185 3.81 -9.60 3.87
C PHE A 185 3.71 -11.06 4.30
N GLU A 186 4.73 -11.85 3.97
CA GLU A 186 4.98 -13.14 4.57
C GLU A 186 6.23 -13.03 5.44
N ILE A 187 6.06 -13.22 6.75
CA ILE A 187 7.11 -13.12 7.76
C ILE A 187 7.46 -14.55 8.20
N GLU A 188 8.71 -14.96 8.02
CA GLU A 188 9.23 -16.27 8.43
C GLU A 188 10.22 -16.11 9.57
N ASN A 189 10.03 -16.84 10.68
CA ASN A 189 11.02 -16.93 11.74
C ASN A 189 12.20 -17.79 11.24
N ILE A 190 13.30 -17.15 10.87
CA ILE A 190 14.55 -17.82 10.42
C ILE A 190 15.57 -17.99 11.56
N GLY A 191 15.23 -17.50 12.75
CA GLY A 191 16.07 -17.58 13.94
C GLY A 191 15.97 -18.92 14.67
N PRO A 192 16.80 -19.13 15.69
CA PRO A 192 16.81 -20.35 16.48
C PRO A 192 15.79 -20.33 17.65
N ASN A 193 15.16 -19.19 17.92
CA ASN A 193 14.32 -18.99 19.09
C ASN A 193 12.84 -18.90 18.71
N THR A 194 11.98 -19.28 19.64
CA THR A 194 10.54 -19.02 19.55
C THR A 194 10.29 -17.54 19.80
N ILE A 195 9.37 -16.96 19.03
CA ILE A 195 8.86 -15.60 19.21
C ILE A 195 7.43 -15.71 19.75
N ASP A 196 7.22 -15.30 20.99
CA ASP A 196 5.91 -15.30 21.62
C ASP A 196 5.29 -13.90 21.58
N SER A 197 3.95 -13.87 21.63
CA SER A 197 3.17 -12.62 21.64
C SER A 197 3.70 -11.64 20.58
N ALA A 198 3.90 -12.15 19.37
CA ALA A 198 4.40 -11.33 18.27
C ALA A 198 3.30 -10.40 17.75
N PHE A 199 3.70 -9.19 17.38
CA PHE A 199 2.84 -8.19 16.76
C PHE A 199 3.50 -7.68 15.48
N PHE A 200 2.67 -7.45 14.47
CA PHE A 200 3.07 -6.77 13.25
C PHE A 200 2.40 -5.39 13.21
N GLY A 201 3.12 -4.36 12.80
CA GLY A 201 2.59 -3.00 12.68
C GLY A 201 3.00 -2.32 11.39
N LEU A 202 2.11 -1.52 10.85
CA LEU A 202 2.43 -0.55 9.82
C LEU A 202 2.48 0.82 10.48
N TRP A 203 3.66 1.39 10.57
CA TRP A 203 3.89 2.75 10.99
C TRP A 203 3.85 3.69 9.78
N ALA A 204 3.24 4.86 9.91
CA ALA A 204 3.24 5.87 8.87
C ALA A 204 3.23 7.30 9.44
N ASN A 205 4.06 8.15 8.86
CA ASN A 205 3.93 9.60 8.95
C ASN A 205 3.13 10.06 7.74
N THR A 206 1.81 10.07 7.90
CA THR A 206 0.89 10.56 6.88
C THR A 206 0.76 12.07 6.98
N VAL A 207 0.75 12.73 5.84
CA VAL A 207 0.75 14.19 5.74
C VAL A 207 -0.25 14.67 4.70
N VAL A 208 -0.53 15.95 4.73
CA VAL A 208 -1.21 16.66 3.64
C VAL A 208 -0.26 17.72 3.13
N ARG A 209 0.23 17.56 1.91
CA ARG A 209 1.16 18.49 1.28
C ARG A 209 0.82 18.69 -0.18
N ASN A 210 0.63 19.91 -0.59
CA ASN A 210 0.52 20.28 -1.99
C ASN A 210 1.80 21.02 -2.40
N ILE A 211 2.65 20.39 -3.23
CA ILE A 211 3.93 20.97 -3.64
C ILE A 211 3.79 22.22 -4.51
N ASN A 212 2.62 22.42 -5.13
CA ASN A 212 2.33 23.65 -5.87
C ASN A 212 2.14 24.86 -4.95
N VAL A 213 1.78 24.62 -3.68
CA VAL A 213 1.62 25.64 -2.64
C VAL A 213 2.83 25.68 -1.69
N THR A 214 3.41 24.51 -1.40
CA THR A 214 4.60 24.35 -0.55
C THR A 214 5.75 23.72 -1.34
N PRO A 215 6.52 24.50 -2.10
CA PRO A 215 7.63 24.01 -2.92
C PRO A 215 8.66 23.22 -2.13
N ALA A 216 9.53 22.49 -2.83
CA ALA A 216 10.53 21.58 -2.25
C ALA A 216 11.42 22.22 -1.16
N GLY A 217 11.70 23.52 -1.25
CA GLY A 217 12.48 24.27 -0.26
C GLY A 217 11.72 24.76 0.98
N SER A 218 10.39 24.54 1.04
CA SER A 218 9.58 24.96 2.18
C SER A 218 9.92 24.12 3.42
N GLY A 219 10.01 24.76 4.58
CA GLY A 219 10.19 24.05 5.85
C GLY A 219 8.96 23.22 6.23
N GLY A 220 9.15 22.18 7.05
CA GLY A 220 8.09 21.26 7.46
C GLY A 220 6.86 21.93 8.08
N ALA A 221 7.03 23.03 8.80
CA ALA A 221 5.92 23.80 9.37
C ALA A 221 4.89 24.28 8.34
N ALA A 222 5.28 24.39 7.06
CA ALA A 222 4.36 24.81 5.99
C ALA A 222 3.29 23.75 5.66
N PHE A 223 3.51 22.48 6.01
CA PHE A 223 2.60 21.39 5.68
C PHE A 223 2.32 20.39 6.81
N TYR A 224 3.28 20.09 7.71
CA TYR A 224 3.04 19.11 8.78
C TYR A 224 1.87 19.46 9.71
N ASN A 225 1.64 20.73 9.98
CA ASN A 225 0.57 21.20 10.85
C ASN A 225 -0.74 21.47 10.10
N LYS A 226 -0.91 20.94 8.90
CA LYS A 226 -2.14 21.07 8.09
C LYS A 226 -3.09 19.90 8.27
N GLY A 227 -2.52 18.72 8.45
CA GLY A 227 -3.27 17.48 8.59
C GLY A 227 -3.78 17.24 10.01
N ALA A 228 -4.91 16.55 10.10
CA ALA A 228 -5.41 15.91 11.32
C ALA A 228 -5.61 14.43 11.09
N ASN A 229 -5.57 13.65 12.17
CA ASN A 229 -5.64 12.21 12.14
C ASN A 229 -6.96 11.71 12.74
N GLY A 230 -7.35 10.49 12.38
CA GLY A 230 -8.47 9.79 12.96
C GLY A 230 -8.35 8.28 12.77
N TYR A 231 -9.23 7.56 13.46
CA TYR A 231 -9.27 6.11 13.36
C TYR A 231 -10.71 5.60 13.37
N PHE A 232 -11.03 4.71 12.46
CA PHE A 232 -12.28 3.98 12.41
C PHE A 232 -12.07 2.57 12.98
N ASP A 233 -12.46 2.38 14.24
CA ASP A 233 -12.28 1.10 14.94
C ASP A 233 -12.91 -0.08 14.18
N SER A 234 -14.14 0.09 13.69
CA SER A 234 -14.87 -0.96 12.97
C SER A 234 -14.27 -1.33 11.60
N LEU A 235 -13.35 -0.52 11.10
CA LEU A 235 -12.70 -0.75 9.80
C LEU A 235 -11.21 -1.02 9.94
N ASN A 236 -10.65 -0.96 11.14
CA ASN A 236 -9.21 -1.03 11.40
C ASN A 236 -8.42 -0.07 10.49
N LEU A 237 -8.92 1.17 10.37
CA LEU A 237 -8.49 2.17 9.39
C LEU A 237 -8.07 3.46 10.08
N ALA A 238 -6.78 3.75 10.12
CA ALA A 238 -6.26 5.07 10.46
C ALA A 238 -6.26 5.97 9.22
N TYR A 239 -6.48 7.28 9.39
CA TYR A 239 -6.52 8.21 8.29
C TYR A 239 -5.99 9.61 8.65
N CYS A 240 -5.56 10.34 7.63
CA CYS A 240 -5.17 11.73 7.70
C CYS A 240 -5.88 12.54 6.59
N TYR A 241 -6.20 13.80 6.88
CA TYR A 241 -6.88 14.71 5.97
C TYR A 241 -6.48 16.16 6.25
N ASP A 242 -6.71 17.05 5.29
CA ASP A 242 -6.49 18.49 5.48
C ASP A 242 -7.56 19.07 6.41
N ASN A 243 -7.13 19.50 7.59
CA ASN A 243 -7.98 20.15 8.59
C ASN A 243 -7.72 21.67 8.69
N SER A 244 -6.73 22.19 7.98
CA SER A 244 -6.46 23.64 8.00
C SER A 244 -7.49 24.43 7.20
N GLY A 245 -8.10 23.81 6.18
CA GLY A 245 -9.09 24.45 5.31
C GLY A 245 -8.50 25.46 4.34
N ASP A 246 -7.20 25.46 4.12
CA ASP A 246 -6.55 26.37 3.17
C ASP A 246 -7.05 26.09 1.75
N VAL A 247 -7.51 27.11 1.07
CA VAL A 247 -8.05 27.00 -0.30
C VAL A 247 -6.99 26.46 -1.26
N GLY A 248 -7.34 25.36 -1.96
CA GLY A 248 -6.46 24.74 -2.96
C GLY A 248 -5.29 23.96 -2.37
N PHE A 249 -5.24 23.72 -1.04
CA PHE A 249 -4.16 22.95 -0.44
C PHE A 249 -4.31 21.46 -0.75
N THR A 250 -5.36 20.80 -0.26
CA THR A 250 -5.76 19.45 -0.67
C THR A 250 -7.22 19.17 -0.32
N ASP A 251 -7.85 18.29 -1.11
CA ASP A 251 -9.22 17.81 -0.93
C ASP A 251 -9.30 16.30 -0.77
N SER A 252 -8.20 15.66 -0.34
CA SER A 252 -8.10 14.20 -0.30
C SER A 252 -7.70 13.67 1.08
N TYR A 253 -8.08 12.40 1.29
CA TYR A 253 -7.71 11.57 2.43
C TYR A 253 -6.60 10.60 2.04
N VAL A 254 -5.80 10.22 3.01
CA VAL A 254 -4.98 9.01 3.01
C VAL A 254 -5.31 8.17 4.24
N GLY A 255 -5.32 6.85 4.10
CA GLY A 255 -5.48 5.93 5.23
C GLY A 255 -4.56 4.73 5.12
N GLN A 256 -4.30 4.13 6.27
CA GLN A 256 -3.67 2.82 6.39
C GLN A 256 -4.66 1.88 7.06
N LYS A 257 -5.02 0.81 6.35
CA LYS A 257 -6.03 -0.17 6.77
C LYS A 257 -5.40 -1.54 6.93
N PHE A 258 -5.66 -2.18 8.08
CA PHE A 258 -5.43 -3.62 8.22
C PHE A 258 -6.53 -4.38 7.47
N LEU A 259 -6.14 -5.38 6.67
CA LEU A 259 -7.05 -6.17 5.84
C LEU A 259 -7.30 -7.55 6.43
N GLY A 260 -6.28 -8.21 6.96
CA GLY A 260 -6.35 -9.52 7.57
C GLY A 260 -4.97 -10.16 7.72
N ALA A 261 -4.92 -11.28 8.45
CA ALA A 261 -3.68 -12.03 8.67
C ALA A 261 -3.96 -13.54 8.69
N GLU A 262 -2.89 -14.33 8.57
CA GLU A 262 -2.90 -15.78 8.69
C GLU A 262 -1.64 -16.24 9.43
N ASP A 263 -1.77 -17.25 10.27
CA ASP A 263 -0.67 -17.95 10.92
C ASP A 263 -0.87 -19.48 10.83
N LYS A 264 -0.05 -20.26 11.51
CA LYS A 264 -0.19 -21.72 11.58
C LYS A 264 -1.54 -22.21 12.13
N ASN A 265 -2.31 -21.35 12.79
CA ASN A 265 -3.63 -21.66 13.34
C ASN A 265 -4.76 -21.22 12.38
N GLY A 266 -4.44 -20.68 11.23
CA GLY A 266 -5.37 -20.22 10.22
C GLY A 266 -5.58 -18.72 10.22
N PHE A 267 -6.74 -18.29 9.73
CA PHE A 267 -7.10 -16.88 9.56
C PHE A 267 -7.21 -16.12 10.88
N GLN A 268 -6.65 -14.92 10.92
CA GLN A 268 -6.59 -14.04 12.09
C GLN A 268 -7.14 -12.65 11.72
N HIS A 269 -8.26 -12.31 12.32
CA HIS A 269 -8.88 -10.99 12.25
C HIS A 269 -9.72 -10.74 13.50
N PRO A 270 -9.85 -9.50 14.03
CA PRO A 270 -10.67 -9.23 15.21
C PRO A 270 -12.12 -9.69 15.09
N GLU A 271 -12.69 -9.69 13.89
CA GLU A 271 -14.05 -10.20 13.63
C GLU A 271 -14.17 -11.72 13.73
N ALA A 272 -13.09 -12.45 13.41
CA ALA A 272 -13.07 -13.91 13.42
C ALA A 272 -12.51 -14.50 14.71
N ASN A 273 -11.59 -13.79 15.39
CA ASN A 273 -10.91 -14.26 16.58
C ASN A 273 -10.82 -13.15 17.64
N ALA A 274 -11.62 -13.23 18.68
CA ALA A 274 -11.67 -12.25 19.77
C ALA A 274 -10.35 -12.10 20.59
N ARG A 275 -9.36 -12.98 20.39
CA ARG A 275 -8.04 -12.87 21.03
C ARG A 275 -7.03 -12.13 20.15
N PHE A 276 -7.36 -11.93 18.88
CA PHE A 276 -6.57 -11.18 17.94
C PHE A 276 -7.08 -9.75 17.90
N ASN A 277 -6.20 -8.79 18.13
CA ASN A 277 -6.58 -7.39 18.29
C ASN A 277 -5.88 -6.51 17.27
N THR A 278 -6.49 -5.37 17.02
CA THR A 278 -5.88 -4.25 16.28
C THR A 278 -5.72 -3.09 17.24
N HIS A 279 -4.49 -2.61 17.39
CA HIS A 279 -4.16 -1.47 18.23
C HIS A 279 -3.78 -0.28 17.37
N TYR A 280 -4.41 0.84 17.63
CA TYR A 280 -4.10 2.10 16.97
C TYR A 280 -3.39 3.04 17.93
N ASN A 281 -2.26 3.59 17.51
CA ASN A 281 -1.55 4.64 18.20
C ASN A 281 -1.26 5.81 17.27
N SER A 282 -1.29 7.01 17.85
CA SER A 282 -0.84 8.24 17.24
C SER A 282 0.02 8.99 18.23
N TRP A 283 1.12 9.58 17.79
CA TRP A 283 1.97 10.39 18.64
C TRP A 283 2.50 11.60 17.91
N GLN A 284 2.83 12.60 18.69
CA GLN A 284 3.38 13.85 18.15
C GLN A 284 4.89 13.70 17.93
N PHE A 285 5.36 14.13 16.78
CA PHE A 285 6.77 14.15 16.46
C PHE A 285 7.61 14.84 17.55
N ASN A 286 8.72 14.22 17.96
CA ASN A 286 9.61 14.67 19.03
C ASN A 286 8.99 14.81 20.42
N SER A 287 7.80 14.31 20.68
CA SER A 287 7.21 14.31 22.03
C SER A 287 7.74 13.11 22.81
N THR A 288 8.61 13.34 23.79
CA THR A 288 9.17 12.27 24.64
C THR A 288 8.64 12.28 26.06
N SER A 289 8.02 13.39 26.50
CA SER A 289 7.53 13.59 27.88
C SER A 289 6.03 13.47 28.05
N ASP A 290 5.25 13.45 26.96
CA ASP A 290 3.81 13.27 27.03
C ASP A 290 3.47 11.83 27.43
N PRO A 291 2.63 11.59 28.45
CA PRO A 291 2.35 10.25 28.90
C PRO A 291 1.48 9.42 27.93
N ILE A 292 0.77 10.08 27.02
CA ILE A 292 -0.17 9.46 26.06
C ILE A 292 0.43 9.46 24.65
N TYR A 293 0.88 10.61 24.17
CA TYR A 293 1.35 10.82 22.81
C TYR A 293 2.89 10.83 22.70
N PHE A 294 3.58 10.10 23.60
CA PHE A 294 5.04 10.00 23.55
C PHE A 294 5.51 9.22 22.32
N GLN A 295 6.59 9.70 21.73
CA GLN A 295 7.32 9.00 20.68
C GLN A 295 8.13 7.85 21.28
N PRO A 296 7.92 6.58 20.84
CA PRO A 296 8.69 5.47 21.34
C PRO A 296 10.15 5.50 20.83
N THR A 297 11.11 5.26 21.72
CA THR A 297 12.54 5.42 21.43
C THR A 297 13.37 4.14 21.58
N ASN A 298 12.78 3.08 22.11
CA ASN A 298 13.44 1.77 22.32
C ASN A 298 12.44 0.62 22.20
N ASP A 299 12.93 -0.61 22.18
CA ASP A 299 12.11 -1.81 21.95
C ASP A 299 10.97 -1.94 22.95
N ASN A 300 11.18 -1.68 24.25
CA ASN A 300 10.11 -1.76 25.25
C ASN A 300 8.98 -0.76 24.94
N THR A 301 9.32 0.47 24.62
CA THR A 301 8.32 1.51 24.36
C THR A 301 7.67 1.33 22.99
N ARG A 302 8.38 0.77 21.99
CA ARG A 302 7.81 0.38 20.70
C ARG A 302 6.85 -0.79 20.86
N TYR A 303 7.27 -1.82 21.60
CA TYR A 303 6.42 -2.98 21.89
C TYR A 303 5.17 -2.57 22.67
N GLN A 304 5.31 -1.66 23.65
CA GLN A 304 4.15 -1.09 24.36
C GLN A 304 3.16 -0.44 23.36
N LYS A 305 3.64 0.35 22.39
CA LYS A 305 2.77 0.94 21.35
C LYS A 305 2.15 -0.11 20.43
N MET A 306 2.81 -1.23 20.21
CA MET A 306 2.26 -2.32 19.38
C MET A 306 1.20 -3.14 20.11
N THR A 307 1.27 -3.23 21.44
CA THR A 307 0.42 -4.11 22.27
C THR A 307 -0.69 -3.40 23.03
N THR A 308 -0.70 -2.07 23.01
CA THR A 308 -1.69 -1.25 23.70
C THR A 308 -2.04 -0.03 22.86
N GLY A 309 -3.25 0.06 22.39
CA GLY A 309 -3.71 1.14 21.54
C GLY A 309 -4.32 2.33 22.30
N LEU A 310 -4.33 3.49 21.70
CA LEU A 310 -5.17 4.61 22.13
C LEU A 310 -6.65 4.24 22.06
N ASN A 311 -7.03 3.45 21.04
CA ASN A 311 -8.39 2.94 20.86
C ASN A 311 -8.84 1.98 21.94
N ASP A 312 -7.90 1.34 22.68
CA ASP A 312 -8.20 0.48 23.82
C ASP A 312 -8.45 1.27 25.11
N HIS A 313 -8.09 2.55 25.11
CA HIS A 313 -8.15 3.35 26.33
C HIS A 313 -9.58 3.81 26.62
N PRO A 314 -10.06 3.77 27.89
CA PRO A 314 -11.41 4.21 28.25
C PRO A 314 -11.78 5.63 27.83
N CYS A 315 -10.77 6.49 27.64
CA CYS A 315 -10.95 7.87 27.18
C CYS A 315 -10.84 8.04 25.66
N TRP A 316 -10.84 6.95 24.90
CA TRP A 316 -10.77 7.04 23.44
C TRP A 316 -11.94 7.86 22.86
N ASN A 317 -13.18 7.48 23.19
CA ASN A 317 -14.40 8.16 22.77
C ASN A 317 -15.10 8.92 23.91
N ALA A 318 -14.51 8.96 25.12
CA ALA A 318 -15.09 9.55 26.30
C ALA A 318 -14.30 10.79 26.75
N ASP A 319 -15.03 11.78 27.26
CA ASP A 319 -14.52 12.96 27.93
C ASP A 319 -14.96 12.95 29.43
N ASN A 320 -14.61 13.97 30.19
CA ASN A 320 -14.94 14.07 31.61
C ASN A 320 -16.44 14.23 31.90
N THR A 321 -17.28 14.45 30.90
CA THR A 321 -18.75 14.48 31.05
C THR A 321 -19.35 13.07 31.04
N THR A 322 -18.70 12.14 30.34
CA THR A 322 -19.12 10.73 30.20
C THR A 322 -18.31 9.78 31.06
N ASN A 323 -17.04 10.10 31.34
CA ASN A 323 -16.16 9.35 32.23
C ASN A 323 -15.26 10.31 33.02
N ALA A 324 -15.52 10.43 34.33
CA ALA A 324 -14.82 11.37 35.23
C ALA A 324 -13.28 11.17 35.30
N SER A 325 -12.76 10.02 34.86
CA SER A 325 -11.31 9.76 34.77
C SER A 325 -10.65 10.36 33.54
N CYS A 326 -11.43 10.85 32.57
CA CYS A 326 -10.93 11.41 31.32
C CYS A 326 -10.77 12.94 31.41
N GLY A 327 -10.00 13.48 30.48
CA GLY A 327 -9.87 14.93 30.29
C GLY A 327 -11.14 15.54 29.70
N THR A 328 -11.11 16.84 29.49
CA THR A 328 -12.24 17.60 28.89
C THR A 328 -12.54 17.21 27.45
N ARG A 329 -11.68 16.42 26.83
CA ARG A 329 -11.77 15.96 25.45
C ARG A 329 -11.32 14.51 25.33
N SER A 330 -12.04 13.73 24.51
CA SER A 330 -11.63 12.37 24.16
C SER A 330 -10.32 12.37 23.36
N TYR A 331 -9.56 11.27 23.40
CA TYR A 331 -8.32 11.14 22.62
C TYR A 331 -8.59 11.24 21.13
N GLN A 332 -9.66 10.62 20.64
CA GLN A 332 -10.06 10.73 19.26
C GLN A 332 -10.28 12.19 18.82
N SER A 333 -10.95 13.00 19.66
CA SER A 333 -11.15 14.42 19.36
C SER A 333 -9.85 15.24 19.39
N GLN A 334 -8.86 14.83 20.20
CA GLN A 334 -7.57 15.51 20.27
C GLN A 334 -6.69 15.25 19.05
N ILE A 335 -6.67 14.01 18.53
CA ILE A 335 -5.90 13.70 17.31
C ILE A 335 -6.57 14.27 16.05
N ASN A 336 -7.86 14.54 16.10
CA ASN A 336 -8.62 15.17 15.02
C ASN A 336 -8.40 16.70 14.94
N GLU A 337 -7.27 17.18 15.41
CA GLU A 337 -6.78 18.55 15.27
C GLU A 337 -5.50 18.59 14.45
N PRO A 338 -5.22 19.72 13.78
CA PRO A 338 -4.00 19.88 13.02
C PRO A 338 -2.75 19.62 13.87
N GLY A 339 -1.83 18.79 13.37
CA GLY A 339 -0.59 18.49 14.07
C GLY A 339 0.33 17.59 13.28
N ASN A 340 1.62 17.66 13.59
CA ASN A 340 2.60 16.71 13.04
C ASN A 340 2.56 15.42 13.86
N ARG A 341 1.93 14.40 13.31
CA ARG A 341 1.75 13.12 13.98
C ARG A 341 2.18 11.96 13.09
N SER A 342 2.61 10.90 13.76
CA SER A 342 2.79 9.58 13.20
C SER A 342 1.75 8.64 13.75
N ASP A 343 1.29 7.70 12.91
CA ASP A 343 0.31 6.69 13.25
C ASP A 343 0.93 5.29 13.18
N LEU A 344 0.48 4.41 14.05
CA LEU A 344 0.79 2.99 14.03
C LEU A 344 -0.50 2.19 14.13
N VAL A 345 -0.74 1.32 13.17
CA VAL A 345 -1.77 0.29 13.24
C VAL A 345 -1.05 -1.05 13.39
N SER A 346 -1.21 -1.71 14.53
CA SER A 346 -0.56 -2.99 14.83
C SER A 346 -1.58 -4.07 15.13
N VAL A 347 -1.21 -5.32 14.83
CA VAL A 347 -2.08 -6.50 14.94
C VAL A 347 -1.36 -7.66 15.60
N GLY A 348 -2.10 -8.45 16.35
CA GLY A 348 -1.62 -9.60 17.10
C GLY A 348 -2.52 -9.92 18.27
N PRO A 349 -2.07 -10.79 19.22
CA PRO A 349 -0.77 -11.48 19.23
C PRO A 349 -0.74 -12.70 18.31
N PHE A 350 0.39 -12.91 17.63
CA PHE A 350 0.76 -14.20 17.06
C PHE A 350 1.59 -14.94 18.10
N ASN A 351 1.09 -16.07 18.57
CA ASN A 351 1.73 -16.80 19.67
C ASN A 351 2.51 -18.01 19.17
N ASP A 352 3.59 -18.34 19.88
CA ASP A 352 4.37 -19.55 19.66
C ASP A 352 4.89 -19.68 18.23
N VAL A 353 5.48 -18.58 17.69
CA VAL A 353 6.06 -18.56 16.34
C VAL A 353 7.40 -19.28 16.37
N GLN A 354 7.39 -20.57 16.02
CA GLN A 354 8.57 -21.45 16.04
C GLN A 354 9.52 -21.13 14.89
N PRO A 355 10.80 -21.52 14.98
CA PRO A 355 11.70 -21.52 13.83
C PRO A 355 11.07 -22.20 12.61
N GLY A 356 11.01 -21.50 11.48
CA GLY A 356 10.40 -21.94 10.23
C GLY A 356 8.90 -21.64 10.08
N ASP A 357 8.21 -21.23 11.16
CA ASP A 357 6.82 -20.78 11.07
C ASP A 357 6.71 -19.50 10.27
N LYS A 358 5.58 -19.35 9.59
CA LYS A 358 5.24 -18.19 8.77
C LYS A 358 3.98 -17.51 9.27
N ILE A 359 3.98 -16.19 9.16
CA ILE A 359 2.84 -15.32 9.39
C ILE A 359 2.61 -14.55 8.10
N LYS A 360 1.36 -14.44 7.65
CA LYS A 360 0.97 -13.53 6.56
C LYS A 360 0.17 -12.39 7.15
N VAL A 361 0.46 -11.17 6.71
CA VAL A 361 -0.26 -9.97 7.16
C VAL A 361 -0.43 -9.03 5.97
N SER A 362 -1.65 -8.51 5.79
CA SER A 362 -1.93 -7.60 4.68
C SER A 362 -2.50 -6.28 5.18
N TYR A 363 -1.99 -5.20 4.60
CA TYR A 363 -2.47 -3.84 4.79
C TYR A 363 -2.79 -3.20 3.44
N ALA A 364 -3.41 -2.03 3.46
CA ALA A 364 -3.53 -1.19 2.29
C ALA A 364 -3.31 0.28 2.65
N PHE A 365 -2.59 1.01 1.78
CA PHE A 365 -2.75 2.46 1.70
C PHE A 365 -3.95 2.77 0.81
N ILE A 366 -4.85 3.58 1.34
CA ILE A 366 -6.12 3.94 0.70
C ILE A 366 -6.17 5.44 0.55
N PHE A 367 -6.55 5.89 -0.63
CA PHE A 367 -6.72 7.29 -0.93
C PHE A 367 -8.15 7.57 -1.36
N GLY A 368 -8.60 8.79 -1.21
CA GLY A 368 -9.93 9.18 -1.66
C GLY A 368 -10.11 10.68 -1.58
N ARG A 369 -10.80 11.24 -2.57
CA ARG A 369 -11.19 12.66 -2.50
C ARG A 369 -12.30 12.85 -1.49
N LYS A 370 -12.34 14.02 -0.88
CA LYS A 370 -13.53 14.49 -0.18
C LYS A 370 -14.67 14.63 -1.20
N LYS A 371 -15.87 14.27 -0.79
CA LYS A 371 -17.04 14.53 -1.62
C LYS A 371 -17.40 16.01 -1.53
N GLU A 372 -17.53 16.66 -2.69
CA GLU A 372 -17.98 18.05 -2.73
C GLU A 372 -19.41 18.15 -2.18
N ASP A 373 -19.60 18.97 -1.16
CA ASP A 373 -20.91 19.23 -0.51
C ASP A 373 -21.11 20.72 -0.21
N GLY A 374 -20.23 21.58 -0.74
CA GLY A 374 -20.26 23.02 -0.55
C GLY A 374 -19.67 23.51 0.78
N ASN A 375 -19.14 22.61 1.62
CA ASN A 375 -18.50 22.93 2.87
C ASN A 375 -16.98 23.18 2.71
N PRO A 376 -16.32 23.79 3.71
CA PRO A 376 -14.89 23.99 3.70
C PRO A 376 -14.10 22.67 3.64
N ASN A 377 -12.89 22.69 3.07
CA ASN A 377 -11.97 21.54 3.03
C ASN A 377 -11.63 20.95 4.40
N SER A 378 -11.71 21.76 5.47
CA SER A 378 -11.50 21.31 6.85
C SER A 378 -12.60 20.39 7.38
N ASP A 379 -13.77 20.35 6.73
CA ASP A 379 -14.85 19.47 7.18
C ASP A 379 -14.48 18.00 7.04
N ASN A 380 -14.83 17.23 8.05
CA ASN A 380 -14.58 15.80 8.16
C ASN A 380 -15.85 15.04 8.57
N ASN A 381 -16.95 15.32 7.90
CA ASN A 381 -18.22 14.67 8.16
C ASN A 381 -18.42 13.41 7.30
N LYS A 382 -19.46 12.63 7.57
CA LYS A 382 -19.76 11.38 6.86
C LYS A 382 -19.94 11.54 5.34
N ILE A 383 -20.38 12.70 4.87
CA ILE A 383 -20.55 12.97 3.44
C ILE A 383 -19.18 13.15 2.81
N GLN A 384 -18.30 13.95 3.41
CA GLN A 384 -16.92 14.16 2.96
C GLN A 384 -16.14 12.84 2.88
N GLN A 385 -16.32 11.96 3.87
CA GLN A 385 -15.64 10.66 3.98
C GLN A 385 -16.17 9.58 3.02
N SER A 386 -17.35 9.77 2.40
CA SER A 386 -18.07 8.68 1.72
C SER A 386 -17.29 8.00 0.60
N ILE A 387 -16.54 8.75 -0.21
CA ILE A 387 -15.69 8.20 -1.28
C ILE A 387 -14.52 7.41 -0.68
N PHE A 388 -13.84 7.99 0.30
CA PHE A 388 -12.71 7.35 0.98
C PHE A 388 -13.11 6.02 1.64
N LEU A 389 -14.27 5.97 2.30
CA LEU A 389 -14.79 4.76 2.93
C LEU A 389 -15.23 3.70 1.90
N ALA A 390 -15.80 4.11 0.77
CA ALA A 390 -16.09 3.20 -0.33
C ALA A 390 -14.80 2.58 -0.90
N ASN A 391 -13.75 3.38 -1.04
CA ASN A 391 -12.44 2.91 -1.48
C ASN A 391 -11.81 1.91 -0.49
N ALA A 392 -11.98 2.15 0.82
CA ALA A 392 -11.55 1.23 1.86
C ALA A 392 -12.27 -0.13 1.79
N ASN A 393 -13.56 -0.13 1.43
CA ASN A 393 -14.31 -1.36 1.21
C ASN A 393 -13.82 -2.13 -0.02
N TRP A 394 -13.46 -1.46 -1.10
CA TRP A 394 -12.88 -2.12 -2.28
C TRP A 394 -11.55 -2.80 -1.97
N ALA A 395 -10.68 -2.18 -1.19
CA ALA A 395 -9.44 -2.81 -0.73
C ALA A 395 -9.72 -4.07 0.13
N GLN A 396 -10.74 -4.01 1.00
CA GLN A 396 -11.16 -5.16 1.79
C GLN A 396 -11.74 -6.27 0.92
N THR A 397 -12.55 -5.93 -0.07
CA THR A 397 -13.11 -6.88 -1.04
C THR A 397 -12.01 -7.58 -1.82
N ALA A 398 -10.99 -6.84 -2.28
CA ALA A 398 -9.84 -7.44 -2.94
C ALA A 398 -9.12 -8.47 -2.06
N TYR A 399 -8.89 -8.12 -0.78
CA TYR A 399 -8.26 -9.04 0.17
C TYR A 399 -9.10 -10.29 0.44
N LYS A 400 -10.42 -10.15 0.59
CA LYS A 400 -11.31 -11.29 0.82
C LYS A 400 -11.19 -12.33 -0.29
N GLY A 401 -11.16 -11.87 -1.54
CA GLY A 401 -11.12 -12.78 -2.68
C GLY A 401 -12.28 -13.77 -2.64
N GLU A 402 -11.99 -15.05 -2.53
CA GLU A 402 -12.97 -16.14 -2.45
C GLU A 402 -13.66 -16.25 -1.09
N ASP A 403 -13.03 -15.81 0.00
CA ASP A 403 -13.61 -15.82 1.36
C ASP A 403 -14.63 -14.67 1.52
N VAL A 404 -15.77 -14.80 0.84
CA VAL A 404 -16.79 -13.74 0.74
C VAL A 404 -17.37 -13.37 2.10
N ASN A 405 -17.63 -14.35 2.95
CA ASN A 405 -18.20 -14.15 4.29
C ASN A 405 -17.15 -13.80 5.35
N PHE A 406 -15.86 -13.85 4.98
CA PHE A 406 -14.72 -13.46 5.79
C PHE A 406 -14.52 -14.29 7.06
N ASN A 407 -14.81 -15.58 6.97
CA ASN A 407 -14.65 -16.50 8.09
C ASN A 407 -13.33 -17.30 8.10
N GLY A 408 -12.52 -17.16 7.02
CA GLY A 408 -11.25 -17.84 6.84
C GLY A 408 -11.37 -19.32 6.46
N THR A 409 -12.55 -19.74 6.02
CA THR A 409 -12.83 -21.10 5.58
C THR A 409 -13.38 -21.07 4.15
N LEU A 410 -12.93 -21.97 3.31
CA LEU A 410 -13.46 -22.09 1.95
C LEU A 410 -14.81 -22.82 2.01
N ASP A 411 -15.91 -22.07 1.94
CA ASP A 411 -17.25 -22.59 2.01
C ASP A 411 -17.76 -23.05 0.63
N GLN A 412 -18.90 -23.75 0.62
CA GLN A 412 -19.47 -24.25 -0.62
C GLN A 412 -19.85 -23.09 -1.57
N GLY A 413 -19.22 -23.06 -2.75
CA GLY A 413 -19.44 -22.05 -3.79
C GLY A 413 -18.48 -20.86 -3.71
N GLU A 414 -17.52 -20.88 -2.80
CA GLU A 414 -16.47 -19.86 -2.71
C GLU A 414 -15.21 -20.23 -3.49
N ASP A 415 -14.95 -21.53 -3.74
CA ASP A 415 -13.83 -22.04 -4.55
C ASP A 415 -14.10 -21.78 -6.04
N LEU A 416 -13.68 -20.63 -6.53
CA LEU A 416 -13.95 -20.16 -7.89
C LEU A 416 -13.02 -20.77 -8.93
N ASP A 417 -11.78 -21.07 -8.55
CA ASP A 417 -10.76 -21.62 -9.44
C ASP A 417 -10.59 -23.16 -9.29
N GLY A 418 -11.21 -23.75 -8.27
CA GLY A 418 -11.27 -25.21 -8.06
C GLY A 418 -9.98 -25.80 -7.47
N ASP A 419 -9.13 -24.98 -6.85
CA ASP A 419 -7.84 -25.41 -6.29
C ASP A 419 -7.94 -25.90 -4.83
N GLY A 420 -9.08 -25.68 -4.17
CA GLY A 420 -9.38 -26.13 -2.81
C GLY A 420 -8.73 -25.29 -1.70
N VAL A 421 -8.22 -24.12 -2.01
CA VAL A 421 -7.67 -23.15 -1.06
C VAL A 421 -8.24 -21.77 -1.31
N ILE A 422 -8.31 -20.91 -0.28
CA ILE A 422 -8.79 -19.55 -0.44
C ILE A 422 -7.78 -18.75 -1.27
N THR A 423 -8.18 -18.33 -2.46
CA THR A 423 -7.45 -17.36 -3.27
C THR A 423 -7.85 -15.94 -2.90
N ARG A 424 -6.87 -15.16 -2.42
CA ARG A 424 -7.06 -13.76 -2.04
C ARG A 424 -6.67 -12.82 -3.17
N PHE A 425 -6.98 -11.55 -3.01
CA PHE A 425 -6.64 -10.46 -3.94
C PHE A 425 -7.31 -10.60 -5.32
N ILE A 426 -8.51 -11.14 -5.35
CA ILE A 426 -9.34 -11.20 -6.56
C ILE A 426 -10.22 -9.95 -6.61
N LEU A 427 -10.26 -9.33 -7.78
CA LEU A 427 -11.16 -8.22 -8.10
C LEU A 427 -12.01 -8.58 -9.32
N PRO A 428 -13.23 -8.03 -9.44
CA PRO A 428 -13.94 -8.08 -10.71
C PRO A 428 -13.05 -7.53 -11.82
N ALA A 429 -12.98 -8.20 -12.95
CA ALA A 429 -12.17 -7.73 -14.07
C ALA A 429 -13.10 -7.30 -15.20
N PRO A 430 -12.99 -6.05 -15.67
CA PRO A 430 -13.66 -5.70 -16.92
C PRO A 430 -13.12 -6.56 -18.05
N PRO A 431 -13.89 -6.72 -19.14
CA PRO A 431 -13.42 -7.44 -20.31
C PRO A 431 -12.04 -6.98 -20.78
N GLU A 432 -11.23 -7.91 -21.27
CA GLU A 432 -9.87 -7.60 -21.74
C GLU A 432 -9.89 -6.47 -22.77
N ILE A 433 -8.92 -5.56 -22.70
CA ILE A 433 -8.79 -4.50 -23.68
C ILE A 433 -8.51 -5.12 -25.06
N PRO A 434 -9.34 -4.88 -26.07
CA PRO A 434 -9.11 -5.43 -27.40
C PRO A 434 -7.76 -4.99 -27.96
N GLN A 435 -7.00 -5.92 -28.52
CA GLN A 435 -5.84 -5.56 -29.33
C GLN A 435 -6.33 -4.75 -30.53
N THR A 436 -5.68 -3.63 -30.82
CA THR A 436 -6.11 -2.73 -31.88
C THR A 436 -5.02 -2.50 -32.91
N LYS A 437 -5.42 -2.43 -34.19
CA LYS A 437 -4.55 -2.05 -35.30
C LYS A 437 -5.20 -0.92 -36.09
N VAL A 438 -4.46 0.15 -36.31
CA VAL A 438 -4.94 1.32 -37.06
C VAL A 438 -4.13 1.46 -38.32
N LEU A 439 -4.80 1.46 -39.47
CA LEU A 439 -4.20 1.76 -40.78
C LEU A 439 -4.73 3.09 -41.27
N THR A 440 -3.83 3.93 -41.77
CA THR A 440 -4.17 5.24 -42.31
C THR A 440 -3.80 5.32 -43.79
N SER A 441 -4.69 5.87 -44.57
CA SER A 441 -4.46 6.19 -45.97
C SER A 441 -5.08 7.57 -46.30
N GLU A 442 -4.92 8.05 -47.52
CA GLU A 442 -5.52 9.31 -47.89
C GLU A 442 -7.03 9.31 -47.71
N ASN A 443 -7.53 10.20 -46.84
CA ASN A 443 -8.95 10.36 -46.47
C ASN A 443 -9.63 9.11 -45.83
N LYS A 444 -8.84 8.16 -45.29
CA LYS A 444 -9.39 6.94 -44.71
C LYS A 444 -8.57 6.53 -43.49
N ILE A 445 -9.29 6.16 -42.41
CA ILE A 445 -8.75 5.49 -41.23
C ILE A 445 -9.49 4.16 -41.13
N GLU A 446 -8.75 3.06 -41.03
CA GLU A 446 -9.27 1.72 -40.78
C GLU A 446 -8.83 1.31 -39.38
N ILE A 447 -9.79 0.93 -38.56
CA ILE A 447 -9.55 0.48 -37.19
C ILE A 447 -9.97 -0.99 -37.11
N TYR A 448 -9.04 -1.84 -36.74
CA TYR A 448 -9.26 -3.25 -36.50
C TYR A 448 -9.05 -3.53 -35.03
N TRP A 449 -9.85 -4.41 -34.46
CA TRP A 449 -9.69 -4.90 -33.10
C TRP A 449 -9.91 -6.41 -33.01
N ALA A 450 -9.21 -7.04 -32.06
CA ALA A 450 -9.37 -8.46 -31.78
C ALA A 450 -10.62 -8.71 -30.92
N ASP A 451 -11.11 -9.93 -30.93
CA ASP A 451 -12.28 -10.37 -30.16
C ASP A 451 -11.94 -10.94 -28.77
N ASN A 452 -10.71 -10.76 -28.31
CA ASN A 452 -10.27 -11.23 -27.00
C ASN A 452 -11.15 -10.73 -25.84
N ALA A 453 -11.77 -9.55 -25.95
CA ALA A 453 -12.73 -9.04 -24.98
C ALA A 453 -13.99 -9.91 -24.85
N GLU A 454 -14.44 -10.54 -25.96
CA GLU A 454 -15.65 -11.36 -25.98
C GLU A 454 -15.45 -12.72 -25.28
N GLU A 455 -14.19 -13.14 -25.14
CA GLU A 455 -13.81 -14.36 -24.46
C GLU A 455 -13.43 -14.15 -22.98
N SER A 456 -13.41 -12.89 -22.53
CA SER A 456 -13.08 -12.55 -21.14
C SER A 456 -14.08 -13.15 -20.17
N ILE A 457 -13.56 -13.71 -19.09
CA ILE A 457 -14.34 -14.24 -17.97
C ILE A 457 -14.03 -13.37 -16.75
N ASP A 458 -15.08 -12.82 -16.12
CA ASP A 458 -14.92 -12.13 -14.85
C ASP A 458 -14.48 -13.13 -13.77
N PRO A 459 -13.37 -12.87 -13.06
CA PRO A 459 -12.81 -13.83 -12.11
C PRO A 459 -13.67 -14.06 -10.86
N ILE A 460 -14.62 -13.18 -10.55
CA ILE A 460 -15.53 -13.35 -9.42
C ILE A 460 -16.81 -14.04 -9.83
N SER A 461 -17.48 -13.53 -10.87
CA SER A 461 -18.76 -14.11 -11.34
C SER A 461 -18.58 -15.39 -12.14
N GLN A 462 -17.38 -15.66 -12.66
CA GLN A 462 -17.07 -16.76 -13.59
C GLN A 462 -17.93 -16.72 -14.86
N LEU A 463 -18.45 -15.54 -15.21
CA LEU A 463 -19.30 -15.35 -16.38
C LEU A 463 -18.58 -14.48 -17.42
N LYS A 464 -18.96 -14.68 -18.68
CA LYS A 464 -18.61 -13.74 -19.76
C LYS A 464 -19.64 -12.62 -19.69
N ASP A 465 -19.24 -11.47 -19.18
CA ASP A 465 -20.09 -10.29 -18.96
C ASP A 465 -19.84 -9.17 -19.97
N PHE A 466 -19.06 -9.46 -21.01
CA PHE A 466 -18.83 -8.53 -22.10
C PHE A 466 -20.12 -8.21 -22.84
N GLU A 467 -20.46 -6.93 -22.97
CA GLU A 467 -21.70 -6.47 -23.60
C GLU A 467 -21.49 -5.98 -25.05
N GLY A 468 -20.37 -5.35 -25.35
CA GLY A 468 -20.17 -4.84 -26.70
C GLY A 468 -19.06 -3.81 -26.86
N TYR A 469 -18.94 -3.29 -28.08
CA TYR A 469 -17.95 -2.29 -28.47
C TYR A 469 -18.60 -0.94 -28.73
N ARG A 470 -17.95 0.13 -28.26
CA ARG A 470 -18.32 1.50 -28.57
C ARG A 470 -17.14 2.23 -29.20
N LEU A 471 -17.39 2.86 -30.34
CA LEU A 471 -16.39 3.68 -31.02
C LEU A 471 -16.71 5.15 -30.82
N TYR A 472 -15.71 5.89 -30.37
CA TYR A 472 -15.81 7.32 -30.13
C TYR A 472 -14.83 8.11 -31.00
N MET A 473 -15.19 9.33 -31.32
CA MET A 473 -14.37 10.24 -32.10
C MET A 473 -14.37 11.64 -31.47
N THR A 474 -13.24 12.34 -31.55
CA THR A 474 -13.18 13.78 -31.32
C THR A 474 -12.89 14.50 -32.62
N LYS A 475 -13.49 15.69 -32.81
CA LYS A 475 -13.25 16.57 -33.97
C LYS A 475 -12.01 17.44 -33.78
N LEU A 476 -11.60 17.66 -32.56
CA LEU A 476 -10.42 18.44 -32.20
C LEU A 476 -9.43 17.48 -31.58
N GLY A 477 -8.24 17.36 -32.15
CA GLY A 477 -7.16 16.61 -31.53
C GLY A 477 -7.02 17.05 -30.08
N PHE A 478 -7.06 16.11 -29.14
CA PHE A 478 -6.88 16.41 -27.75
C PHE A 478 -5.91 15.41 -27.11
N ASP A 479 -5.23 15.89 -26.11
CA ASP A 479 -4.27 15.10 -25.36
C ASP A 479 -5.04 14.26 -24.32
N VAL A 480 -5.15 12.95 -24.57
CA VAL A 480 -5.84 12.01 -23.67
C VAL A 480 -5.26 12.01 -22.26
N THR A 481 -4.01 12.45 -22.09
CA THR A 481 -3.39 12.55 -20.76
C THR A 481 -3.94 13.72 -19.93
N LYS A 482 -4.67 14.62 -20.55
CA LYS A 482 -5.24 15.84 -19.95
C LYS A 482 -6.77 15.84 -19.90
N VAL A 483 -7.41 14.70 -20.15
CA VAL A 483 -8.87 14.65 -20.34
C VAL A 483 -9.63 14.67 -19.04
N PRO A 484 -10.32 15.75 -18.72
CA PRO A 484 -11.18 15.78 -17.56
C PRO A 484 -12.59 15.22 -17.80
N ASN A 485 -13.06 15.08 -19.04
CA ASN A 485 -14.45 14.66 -19.28
C ASN A 485 -14.65 14.01 -20.65
N LEU A 486 -14.53 12.67 -20.71
CA LEU A 486 -14.72 11.88 -21.93
C LEU A 486 -16.12 12.05 -22.54
N GLN A 487 -17.16 12.21 -21.72
CA GLN A 487 -18.54 12.35 -22.22
C GLN A 487 -18.78 13.67 -22.94
N ARG A 488 -18.08 14.73 -22.55
CA ARG A 488 -18.18 16.05 -23.18
C ARG A 488 -17.39 16.14 -24.47
N ASP A 489 -16.19 15.54 -24.49
CA ASP A 489 -15.18 15.80 -25.50
C ASP A 489 -15.16 14.71 -26.61
N LEU A 490 -15.85 13.59 -26.38
CA LEU A 490 -15.97 12.48 -27.31
C LEU A 490 -17.41 12.31 -27.84
N VAL A 491 -17.54 12.07 -29.13
CA VAL A 491 -18.81 11.75 -29.78
C VAL A 491 -18.82 10.27 -30.14
N LYS A 492 -19.80 9.52 -29.60
CA LYS A 492 -20.01 8.13 -30.01
C LYS A 492 -20.45 8.07 -31.46
N ILE A 493 -19.69 7.37 -32.29
CA ILE A 493 -19.93 7.23 -33.75
C ILE A 493 -20.44 5.86 -34.13
N ALA A 494 -20.20 4.83 -33.33
CA ALA A 494 -20.72 3.49 -33.54
C ALA A 494 -20.87 2.73 -32.21
N GLU A 495 -21.79 1.77 -32.20
CA GLU A 495 -22.02 0.87 -31.09
C GLU A 495 -22.40 -0.51 -31.68
N TYR A 496 -21.79 -1.56 -31.16
CA TYR A 496 -22.04 -2.96 -31.52
C TYR A 496 -22.23 -3.74 -30.23
N ASP A 497 -23.37 -4.34 -30.08
CA ASP A 497 -23.82 -4.96 -28.85
C ASP A 497 -24.15 -6.45 -29.06
N ILE A 498 -24.00 -7.27 -28.03
CA ILE A 498 -24.37 -8.69 -28.10
C ILE A 498 -25.85 -8.79 -28.44
N LYS A 499 -26.16 -9.71 -29.35
CA LYS A 499 -27.52 -9.95 -29.76
C LYS A 499 -28.22 -10.93 -28.83
N ASP A 500 -29.52 -10.72 -28.64
CA ASP A 500 -30.45 -11.64 -27.93
C ASP A 500 -30.19 -11.72 -26.41
N ASN A 501 -29.57 -10.69 -25.79
CA ASN A 501 -29.36 -10.62 -24.33
C ASN A 501 -30.38 -9.72 -23.59
N GLY A 502 -31.23 -9.03 -24.35
CA GLY A 502 -32.27 -8.14 -23.77
C GLY A 502 -31.78 -6.79 -23.32
N PHE A 503 -30.52 -6.44 -23.58
CA PHE A 503 -29.92 -5.16 -23.24
C PHE A 503 -29.58 -4.34 -24.48
N ASN A 504 -29.82 -3.03 -24.40
CA ASN A 504 -29.40 -2.02 -25.38
C ASN A 504 -29.84 -2.27 -26.84
N TYR A 505 -28.94 -2.27 -27.80
CA TYR A 505 -29.24 -2.15 -29.23
C TYR A 505 -29.34 -3.48 -29.98
N GLU A 506 -28.89 -4.58 -29.38
CA GLU A 506 -28.92 -5.93 -29.96
C GLU A 506 -28.46 -6.01 -31.44
N THR A 507 -27.41 -5.26 -31.80
CA THR A 507 -26.94 -5.16 -33.19
C THR A 507 -26.21 -6.41 -33.67
N GLY A 508 -25.64 -7.18 -32.74
CA GLY A 508 -24.70 -8.25 -33.03
C GLY A 508 -23.38 -7.75 -33.60
N PHE A 509 -22.42 -8.67 -33.73
CA PHE A 509 -21.09 -8.35 -34.26
C PHE A 509 -20.89 -8.69 -35.74
N ALA A 510 -21.87 -9.34 -36.37
CA ALA A 510 -21.78 -9.71 -37.80
C ALA A 510 -21.39 -8.53 -38.73
N PRO A 511 -21.85 -7.30 -38.50
CA PRO A 511 -21.49 -6.18 -39.36
C PRO A 511 -20.00 -5.76 -39.29
N VAL A 512 -19.29 -6.12 -38.23
CA VAL A 512 -17.88 -5.74 -37.98
C VAL A 512 -16.92 -6.91 -38.04
N ARG A 513 -17.41 -8.16 -38.13
CA ARG A 513 -16.57 -9.33 -38.32
C ARG A 513 -15.95 -9.36 -39.71
N LEU A 514 -14.65 -9.58 -39.75
CA LEU A 514 -13.95 -9.84 -41.01
C LEU A 514 -14.15 -11.28 -41.46
N THR A 515 -14.31 -11.49 -42.78
CA THR A 515 -14.34 -12.83 -43.37
C THR A 515 -12.96 -13.49 -43.28
N ASP A 516 -11.92 -12.69 -43.55
CA ASP A 516 -10.52 -13.11 -43.45
C ASP A 516 -9.86 -12.40 -42.27
N PRO A 517 -9.44 -13.14 -41.24
CA PRO A 517 -8.79 -12.51 -40.09
C PRO A 517 -7.47 -11.83 -40.43
N ILE A 518 -7.16 -10.74 -39.77
CA ILE A 518 -5.87 -10.06 -39.89
C ILE A 518 -5.00 -10.39 -38.67
N ARG A 519 -3.68 -10.36 -38.89
CA ARG A 519 -2.73 -10.53 -37.79
C ARG A 519 -2.44 -9.17 -37.11
N PHE A 520 -2.35 -9.22 -35.80
CA PHE A 520 -1.85 -8.12 -34.99
C PHE A 520 -0.34 -8.28 -34.79
N ASP A 521 0.36 -7.17 -34.58
CA ASP A 521 1.81 -7.19 -34.38
C ASP A 521 2.14 -7.89 -33.04
N GLY A 522 2.99 -8.91 -33.10
CA GLY A 522 3.36 -9.74 -31.93
C GLY A 522 2.52 -11.02 -31.75
N ASP A 523 1.58 -11.29 -32.65
CA ASP A 523 0.81 -12.52 -32.64
C ASP A 523 1.46 -13.57 -33.55
N ASP A 524 2.01 -14.62 -32.96
CA ASP A 524 2.70 -15.71 -33.69
C ASP A 524 1.73 -16.82 -34.16
N THR A 525 0.43 -16.71 -33.91
CA THR A 525 -0.57 -17.74 -34.24
C THR A 525 -1.57 -17.29 -35.26
#